data_356d0bc88c71e6b5255c90312032b3f5
#
_entry.id   356d0bc88c71e6b5255c90312032b3f5
#
_cell.length_a   1.000
_cell.length_b   1.000
_cell.length_c   1.000
_cell.angle_alpha   90.00
_cell.angle_beta   90.00
_cell.angle_gamma   90.00
#
_symmetry.space_group_name_H-M   'P 1'
#
loop_
_entity.id
_entity.type
_entity.pdbx_description
1 polymer ?
#
loop_
_entity_poly.entity_id
_entity_poly.type
_entity_poly.pdbx_seq_one_letter_code
_entity_poly.pdbx_strand_id
1 'polypeptide(L)'
;MITATNTVIGRRTLYFANIWFFPQLWICLLYTSIVANATGCSSIYGGSSPTCPYTKNEKGHGPAWGNSLFEDNAEYGYGMRIAASARENYVAALMKECMDNGCDAAVAQAMNNWLENRGDAEMSRKASDALKEILPGAIQADAKNAENLQIILDNADQLVKKSIWCFGGDGWAYDIGYGGLDHVLAMGEDVNILVMDTEVYSNTGGQASKATPTGPIAKFAAGGKRTKKKDLGAIAMTYGYIYVASICIGANPAQAIRALAEAEAYPGPSLVIAYAPCINHGINMSRSIAEAKRAVEVGYWPLYRFNPALTDEGKNPFTLDSRAPQEGYRDFIMGEVRYRSLYAAHPELAEELFTRSEKEAKDKIAGYEARAKQD
;
A
#
# COMPACT_ATOMS: atom_id res chain seq x y z
N MET A 1 -25.53 12.78 -13.46
CA MET A 1 -25.60 12.21 -14.82
C MET A 1 -24.20 12.31 -15.41
N ILE A 2 -23.48 11.20 -15.42
CA ILE A 2 -22.15 11.13 -16.05
C ILE A 2 -22.39 10.63 -17.46
N THR A 3 -22.24 11.47 -18.42
CA THR A 3 -22.23 11.09 -19.85
C THR A 3 -20.90 10.41 -20.15
N ALA A 4 -20.95 9.10 -20.27
CA ALA A 4 -19.82 8.30 -20.75
C ALA A 4 -19.62 8.59 -22.25
N THR A 5 -18.56 9.33 -22.58
CA THR A 5 -18.03 9.34 -23.94
C THR A 5 -17.28 8.03 -24.16
N ASN A 6 -17.90 7.15 -24.96
CA ASN A 6 -17.28 5.92 -25.44
C ASN A 6 -16.10 6.25 -26.36
N THR A 7 -14.90 6.29 -25.80
CA THR A 7 -13.67 6.19 -26.57
C THR A 7 -13.23 4.73 -26.53
N VAL A 8 -13.25 4.07 -27.66
CA VAL A 8 -12.77 2.70 -27.85
C VAL A 8 -11.27 2.68 -27.64
N ILE A 9 -10.86 2.50 -26.39
CA ILE A 9 -9.48 2.18 -26.04
C ILE A 9 -9.33 0.67 -26.22
N GLY A 10 -8.39 0.26 -27.09
CA GLY A 10 -8.24 -1.14 -27.49
C GLY A 10 -8.11 -2.09 -26.29
N ARG A 11 -8.74 -3.26 -26.39
CA ARG A 11 -8.84 -4.30 -25.33
C ARG A 11 -7.51 -4.65 -24.62
N ARG A 12 -6.36 -4.33 -25.19
CA ARG A 12 -5.03 -4.60 -24.57
C ARG A 12 -4.66 -3.64 -23.43
N THR A 13 -5.14 -2.41 -23.44
CA THR A 13 -4.83 -1.39 -22.43
C THR A 13 -5.65 -1.59 -21.14
N LEU A 14 -6.86 -2.15 -21.25
CA LEU A 14 -7.75 -2.42 -20.12
C LEU A 14 -7.22 -3.49 -19.15
N TYR A 15 -6.42 -4.46 -19.60
CA TYR A 15 -5.91 -5.54 -18.76
C TYR A 15 -4.76 -5.12 -17.84
N PHE A 16 -3.89 -4.22 -18.27
CA PHE A 16 -2.87 -3.63 -17.40
C PHE A 16 -3.49 -2.68 -16.36
N ALA A 17 -4.50 -1.93 -16.75
CA ALA A 17 -5.20 -1.02 -15.87
C ALA A 17 -5.90 -1.74 -14.70
N ASN A 18 -6.44 -2.94 -14.91
CA ASN A 18 -7.25 -3.62 -13.89
C ASN A 18 -6.45 -4.19 -12.70
N ILE A 19 -5.15 -4.51 -12.86
CA ILE A 19 -4.34 -5.02 -11.74
C ILE A 19 -3.83 -3.87 -10.86
N TRP A 20 -3.60 -2.70 -11.45
CA TRP A 20 -3.02 -1.53 -10.79
C TRP A 20 -4.05 -0.45 -10.45
N PHE A 21 -5.23 -0.51 -11.08
CA PHE A 21 -6.20 0.58 -11.08
C PHE A 21 -6.97 0.73 -9.76
N PHE A 22 -7.28 -0.36 -9.06
CA PHE A 22 -8.13 -0.32 -7.88
C PHE A 22 -7.49 0.34 -6.65
N PRO A 23 -6.26 0.00 -6.24
CA PRO A 23 -5.62 0.70 -5.13
C PRO A 23 -5.37 2.17 -5.44
N GLN A 24 -4.96 2.45 -6.67
CA GLN A 24 -4.66 3.81 -7.12
C GLN A 24 -5.92 4.65 -7.34
N LEU A 25 -7.04 4.06 -7.75
CA LEU A 25 -8.32 4.78 -7.86
C LEU A 25 -8.81 5.25 -6.49
N TRP A 26 -8.63 4.45 -5.45
CA TRP A 26 -8.97 4.83 -4.08
C TRP A 26 -8.09 5.97 -3.58
N ILE A 27 -6.80 5.89 -3.83
CA ILE A 27 -5.83 6.94 -3.47
C ILE A 27 -6.03 8.20 -4.31
N CYS A 28 -6.39 8.07 -5.58
CA CYS A 28 -6.74 9.23 -6.43
C CYS A 28 -7.99 9.98 -5.97
N LEU A 29 -8.88 9.33 -5.23
CA LEU A 29 -10.06 9.99 -4.63
C LEU A 29 -9.71 10.82 -3.40
N LEU A 30 -8.58 10.57 -2.75
CA LEU A 30 -8.09 11.30 -1.60
C LEU A 30 -7.13 12.40 -2.07
N TYR A 31 -7.62 13.60 -2.32
CA TYR A 31 -6.79 14.75 -2.76
C TYR A 31 -5.72 15.18 -1.73
N THR A 32 -5.72 14.58 -0.54
CA THR A 32 -4.72 14.76 0.51
C THR A 32 -3.66 13.67 0.52
N SER A 33 -3.71 12.72 -0.44
CA SER A 33 -2.75 11.64 -0.53
C SER A 33 -1.40 12.10 -1.06
N ILE A 34 -0.35 11.63 -0.43
CA ILE A 34 1.04 11.77 -0.86
C ILE A 34 1.57 10.37 -1.16
N VAL A 35 2.01 10.16 -2.39
CA VAL A 35 2.57 8.88 -2.85
C VAL A 35 4.07 9.02 -3.02
N ALA A 36 4.82 8.33 -2.17
CA ALA A 36 6.25 8.08 -2.33
C ALA A 36 6.42 6.79 -3.13
N ASN A 37 7.05 6.86 -4.30
CA ASN A 37 7.15 5.71 -5.20
C ASN A 37 8.61 5.30 -5.40
N ALA A 38 8.93 4.03 -5.17
CA ALA A 38 10.24 3.48 -5.47
C ALA A 38 10.45 3.37 -6.99
N THR A 39 11.63 3.71 -7.47
CA THR A 39 12.01 3.52 -8.88
C THR A 39 11.79 2.07 -9.30
N GLY A 40 11.10 1.85 -10.41
CA GLY A 40 10.76 0.52 -10.91
C GLY A 40 9.56 0.56 -11.87
N CYS A 41 8.86 -0.58 -12.04
CA CYS A 41 7.67 -0.64 -12.90
C CYS A 41 6.57 0.33 -12.46
N SER A 42 6.40 0.54 -11.16
CA SER A 42 5.41 1.48 -10.62
C SER A 42 5.71 2.94 -10.98
N SER A 43 6.99 3.32 -11.07
CA SER A 43 7.39 4.67 -11.51
C SER A 43 7.16 4.90 -13.00
N ILE A 44 7.39 3.88 -13.83
CA ILE A 44 7.08 3.95 -15.27
C ILE A 44 5.57 4.14 -15.48
N TYR A 45 4.76 3.33 -14.79
CA TYR A 45 3.31 3.41 -14.87
C TYR A 45 2.77 4.74 -14.31
N GLY A 46 3.28 5.19 -13.16
CA GLY A 46 2.82 6.37 -12.46
C GLY A 46 3.32 7.70 -13.03
N GLY A 47 4.52 7.73 -13.61
CA GLY A 47 5.18 8.99 -14.01
C GLY A 47 5.52 9.12 -15.49
N SER A 48 5.73 8.03 -16.20
CA SER A 48 6.26 8.07 -17.58
C SER A 48 5.29 7.53 -18.63
N SER A 49 4.32 6.72 -18.25
CA SER A 49 3.34 6.17 -19.18
C SER A 49 2.29 7.23 -19.55
N PRO A 50 1.87 7.33 -20.82
CA PRO A 50 0.75 8.19 -21.21
C PRO A 50 -0.59 7.74 -20.59
N THR A 51 -0.65 6.55 -20.01
CA THR A 51 -1.80 6.01 -19.28
C THR A 51 -1.69 6.21 -17.77
N CYS A 52 -0.93 7.22 -17.32
CA CYS A 52 -0.77 7.54 -15.91
C CYS A 52 -2.12 7.59 -15.19
N PRO A 53 -2.30 6.83 -14.08
CA PRO A 53 -3.57 6.76 -13.36
C PRO A 53 -3.84 7.99 -12.49
N TYR A 54 -2.80 8.78 -12.20
CA TYR A 54 -2.90 9.94 -11.33
C TYR A 54 -3.45 11.14 -12.12
N THR A 55 -4.52 11.72 -11.60
CA THR A 55 -5.20 12.85 -12.24
C THR A 55 -5.76 13.80 -11.18
N LYS A 56 -6.31 14.92 -11.63
CA LYS A 56 -7.00 15.90 -10.80
C LYS A 56 -8.51 15.78 -10.98
N ASN A 57 -9.25 16.08 -9.91
CA ASN A 57 -10.70 16.21 -9.96
C ASN A 57 -11.12 17.55 -10.60
N GLU A 58 -12.43 17.79 -10.72
CA GLU A 58 -13.00 19.04 -11.29
C GLU A 58 -12.56 20.31 -10.56
N LYS A 59 -12.16 20.20 -9.29
CA LYS A 59 -11.65 21.29 -8.45
C LYS A 59 -10.12 21.47 -8.57
N GLY A 60 -9.46 20.72 -9.45
CA GLY A 60 -8.02 20.77 -9.64
C GLY A 60 -7.21 20.03 -8.58
N HIS A 61 -7.84 19.25 -7.69
CA HIS A 61 -7.18 18.49 -6.64
C HIS A 61 -6.90 17.07 -7.09
N GLY A 62 -5.72 16.55 -6.74
CA GLY A 62 -5.27 15.18 -6.97
C GLY A 62 -4.16 14.82 -5.99
N PRO A 63 -3.66 13.57 -5.99
CA PRO A 63 -2.58 13.15 -5.11
C PRO A 63 -1.29 13.86 -5.50
N ALA A 64 -0.46 14.16 -4.49
CA ALA A 64 0.94 14.48 -4.73
C ALA A 64 1.70 13.16 -4.98
N TRP A 65 2.49 13.09 -6.05
CA TRP A 65 3.27 11.92 -6.39
C TRP A 65 4.74 12.30 -6.57
N GLY A 66 5.62 11.56 -5.88
CA GLY A 66 7.05 11.74 -5.99
C GLY A 66 7.76 10.39 -6.12
N ASN A 67 8.79 10.35 -6.98
CA ASN A 67 9.63 9.17 -7.16
C ASN A 67 10.92 9.34 -6.35
N SER A 68 11.24 8.33 -5.54
CA SER A 68 12.51 8.23 -4.84
C SER A 68 13.49 7.32 -5.57
N LEU A 69 14.68 7.16 -5.02
CA LEU A 69 15.58 6.10 -5.42
C LEU A 69 14.98 4.73 -5.06
N PHE A 70 15.53 3.70 -5.68
CA PHE A 70 15.04 2.34 -5.53
C PHE A 70 15.21 1.79 -4.11
N GLU A 71 16.28 2.21 -3.41
CA GLU A 71 16.66 1.75 -2.09
C GLU A 71 16.05 2.52 -0.92
N ASP A 72 15.67 3.80 -1.10
CA ASP A 72 15.36 4.73 0.00
C ASP A 72 13.88 5.15 0.09
N ASN A 73 13.00 4.45 -0.60
CA ASN A 73 11.61 4.87 -0.72
C ASN A 73 10.84 4.90 0.61
N ALA A 74 11.13 3.98 1.52
CA ALA A 74 10.48 3.97 2.83
C ALA A 74 10.86 5.21 3.63
N GLU A 75 12.14 5.56 3.66
CA GLU A 75 12.68 6.73 4.34
C GLU A 75 12.17 8.03 3.70
N TYR A 76 12.04 8.06 2.37
CA TYR A 76 11.46 9.20 1.66
C TYR A 76 9.99 9.43 2.07
N GLY A 77 9.17 8.37 2.11
CA GLY A 77 7.79 8.45 2.57
C GLY A 77 7.67 8.80 4.05
N TYR A 78 8.55 8.25 4.89
CA TYR A 78 8.64 8.60 6.30
C TYR A 78 9.00 10.09 6.49
N GLY A 79 9.95 10.61 5.74
CA GLY A 79 10.28 12.05 5.74
C GLY A 79 9.08 12.92 5.38
N MET A 80 8.25 12.51 4.41
CA MET A 80 7.00 13.19 4.07
C MET A 80 6.00 13.18 5.26
N ARG A 81 5.89 12.06 5.98
CA ARG A 81 5.03 11.97 7.16
C ARG A 81 5.51 12.91 8.27
N ILE A 82 6.79 12.89 8.60
CA ILE A 82 7.36 13.77 9.64
C ILE A 82 7.18 15.25 9.28
N ALA A 83 7.42 15.61 8.01
CA ALA A 83 7.21 16.98 7.55
C ALA A 83 5.75 17.42 7.64
N ALA A 84 4.80 16.56 7.28
CA ALA A 84 3.36 16.84 7.42
C ALA A 84 2.98 16.98 8.89
N SER A 85 3.42 16.07 9.77
CA SER A 85 3.16 16.13 11.21
C SER A 85 3.74 17.40 11.86
N ALA A 86 4.95 17.80 11.47
CA ALA A 86 5.58 19.01 12.00
C ALA A 86 4.78 20.27 11.65
N ARG A 87 4.32 20.39 10.41
CA ARG A 87 3.48 21.50 9.95
C ARG A 87 2.11 21.51 10.64
N GLU A 88 1.47 20.36 10.74
CA GLU A 88 0.19 20.20 11.44
C GLU A 88 0.29 20.58 12.92
N ASN A 89 1.35 20.14 13.60
CA ASN A 89 1.61 20.49 14.99
C ASN A 89 1.94 21.98 15.17
N TYR A 90 2.65 22.59 14.21
CA TYR A 90 2.89 24.03 14.24
C TYR A 90 1.59 24.82 14.18
N VAL A 91 0.68 24.50 13.25
CA VAL A 91 -0.64 25.14 13.16
C VAL A 91 -1.46 24.91 14.43
N ALA A 92 -1.42 23.70 14.99
CA ALA A 92 -2.08 23.38 16.25
C ALA A 92 -1.56 24.22 17.43
N ALA A 93 -0.26 24.50 17.48
CA ALA A 93 0.33 25.36 18.50
C ALA A 93 -0.14 26.82 18.37
N LEU A 94 -0.19 27.35 17.14
CA LEU A 94 -0.73 28.70 16.88
C LEU A 94 -2.20 28.83 17.28
N MET A 95 -3.02 27.80 17.00
CA MET A 95 -4.43 27.79 17.43
C MET A 95 -4.56 27.85 18.95
N LYS A 96 -3.75 27.07 19.68
CA LYS A 96 -3.74 27.12 21.15
C LYS A 96 -3.32 28.48 21.67
N GLU A 97 -2.29 29.08 21.08
CA GLU A 97 -1.86 30.43 21.45
C GLU A 97 -2.96 31.48 21.20
N CYS A 98 -3.69 31.42 20.08
CA CYS A 98 -4.83 32.32 19.82
C CYS A 98 -5.93 32.18 20.89
N MET A 99 -6.23 30.93 21.29
CA MET A 99 -7.22 30.68 22.36
C MET A 99 -6.75 31.17 23.72
N ASP A 100 -5.49 30.95 24.08
CA ASP A 100 -4.89 31.45 25.32
C ASP A 100 -4.84 32.97 25.37
N ASN A 101 -4.69 33.59 24.23
CA ASN A 101 -4.74 35.04 24.03
C ASN A 101 -6.17 35.61 24.17
N GLY A 102 -7.22 34.78 24.17
CA GLY A 102 -8.61 35.16 24.31
C GLY A 102 -9.25 35.61 22.99
N CYS A 103 -9.14 34.79 21.94
CA CYS A 103 -9.84 35.03 20.67
C CYS A 103 -11.37 34.88 20.78
N ASP A 104 -12.11 35.29 19.75
CA ASP A 104 -13.58 35.14 19.69
C ASP A 104 -14.02 33.71 19.96
N ALA A 105 -15.15 33.57 20.70
CA ALA A 105 -15.65 32.28 21.15
C ALA A 105 -16.00 31.31 19.96
N ALA A 106 -16.51 31.83 18.87
CA ALA A 106 -16.83 31.02 17.72
C ALA A 106 -15.55 30.52 17.00
N VAL A 107 -14.51 31.35 16.95
CA VAL A 107 -13.18 31.00 16.45
C VAL A 107 -12.52 29.93 17.31
N ALA A 108 -12.56 30.10 18.64
CA ALA A 108 -12.03 29.12 19.59
C ALA A 108 -12.75 27.77 19.49
N GLN A 109 -14.08 27.79 19.33
CA GLN A 109 -14.84 26.55 19.11
C GLN A 109 -14.47 25.84 17.82
N ALA A 110 -14.29 26.56 16.72
CA ALA A 110 -13.88 25.99 15.44
C ALA A 110 -12.46 25.39 15.53
N MET A 111 -11.52 26.05 16.21
CA MET A 111 -10.17 25.56 16.46
C MET A 111 -10.17 24.29 17.33
N ASN A 112 -10.91 24.27 18.41
CA ASN A 112 -11.05 23.09 19.26
C ASN A 112 -11.63 21.91 18.49
N ASN A 113 -12.69 22.14 17.69
CA ASN A 113 -13.27 21.10 16.85
C ASN A 113 -12.22 20.50 15.88
N TRP A 114 -11.36 21.33 15.30
CA TRP A 114 -10.29 20.82 14.45
C TRP A 114 -9.23 20.04 15.26
N LEU A 115 -8.79 20.55 16.40
CA LEU A 115 -7.80 19.89 17.26
C LEU A 115 -8.24 18.49 17.71
N GLU A 116 -9.53 18.31 17.99
CA GLU A 116 -10.12 17.03 18.39
C GLU A 116 -10.24 16.05 17.21
N ASN A 117 -10.46 16.56 16.00
CA ASN A 117 -10.80 15.75 14.83
C ASN A 117 -9.70 15.66 13.75
N ARG A 118 -8.52 16.26 13.97
CA ARG A 118 -7.45 16.34 12.98
C ARG A 118 -6.90 14.98 12.52
N GLY A 119 -7.07 13.94 13.33
CA GLY A 119 -6.65 12.56 13.01
C GLY A 119 -7.62 11.80 12.10
N ASP A 120 -8.82 12.31 11.86
CA ASP A 120 -9.81 11.71 10.97
C ASP A 120 -9.91 12.47 9.65
N ALA A 121 -9.92 11.76 8.52
CA ALA A 121 -9.86 12.37 7.18
C ALA A 121 -11.13 13.18 6.83
N GLU A 122 -12.31 12.69 7.20
CA GLU A 122 -13.59 13.37 6.91
C GLU A 122 -13.88 14.50 7.90
N MET A 123 -13.65 14.24 9.18
CA MET A 123 -13.91 15.20 10.23
C MET A 123 -12.93 16.38 10.17
N SER A 124 -11.63 16.12 9.92
CA SER A 124 -10.64 17.19 9.73
C SER A 124 -10.97 18.08 8.53
N ARG A 125 -11.52 17.51 7.45
CA ARG A 125 -11.98 18.28 6.29
C ARG A 125 -13.12 19.19 6.64
N LYS A 126 -14.15 18.70 7.31
CA LYS A 126 -15.30 19.50 7.75
C LYS A 126 -14.85 20.64 8.68
N ALA A 127 -13.97 20.34 9.63
CA ALA A 127 -13.39 21.33 10.52
C ALA A 127 -12.52 22.36 9.78
N SER A 128 -11.72 21.92 8.80
CA SER A 128 -10.94 22.79 7.93
C SER A 128 -11.82 23.76 7.12
N ASP A 129 -12.91 23.27 6.54
CA ASP A 129 -13.82 24.12 5.77
C ASP A 129 -14.49 25.16 6.65
N ALA A 130 -14.92 24.82 7.88
CA ALA A 130 -15.46 25.76 8.86
C ALA A 130 -14.41 26.81 9.28
N LEU A 131 -13.16 26.42 9.50
CA LEU A 131 -12.09 27.36 9.82
C LEU A 131 -11.82 28.34 8.66
N LYS A 132 -11.75 27.85 7.42
CA LYS A 132 -11.54 28.70 6.24
C LYS A 132 -12.64 29.74 6.03
N GLU A 133 -13.85 29.44 6.44
CA GLU A 133 -14.99 30.36 6.37
C GLU A 133 -14.90 31.49 7.42
N ILE A 134 -14.50 31.17 8.66
CA ILE A 134 -14.51 32.11 9.78
C ILE A 134 -13.22 32.95 9.89
N LEU A 135 -12.06 32.39 9.55
CA LEU A 135 -10.76 33.03 9.76
C LEU A 135 -10.61 34.40 9.07
N PRO A 136 -11.08 34.64 7.83
CA PRO A 136 -10.93 35.96 7.19
C PRO A 136 -11.60 37.09 7.95
N GLY A 137 -12.77 36.82 8.56
CA GLY A 137 -13.46 37.78 9.42
C GLY A 137 -12.75 38.00 10.76
N ALA A 138 -12.25 36.92 11.36
CA ALA A 138 -11.53 36.96 12.62
C ALA A 138 -10.21 37.75 12.52
N ILE A 139 -9.47 37.61 11.43
CA ILE A 139 -8.23 38.36 11.17
C ILE A 139 -8.47 39.87 11.18
N GLN A 140 -9.60 40.32 10.63
CA GLN A 140 -9.95 41.73 10.58
C GLN A 140 -10.42 42.27 11.95
N ALA A 141 -11.04 41.42 12.76
CA ALA A 141 -11.67 41.82 14.02
C ALA A 141 -10.71 41.71 15.23
N ASP A 142 -9.74 40.84 15.20
CA ASP A 142 -8.83 40.53 16.33
C ASP A 142 -7.38 40.92 16.00
N ALA A 143 -7.04 42.17 16.21
CA ALA A 143 -5.71 42.72 15.97
C ALA A 143 -4.60 42.02 16.81
N LYS A 144 -4.96 41.43 17.99
CA LYS A 144 -4.00 40.76 18.85
C LYS A 144 -3.55 39.43 18.27
N ASN A 145 -4.45 38.66 17.63
CA ASN A 145 -4.19 37.36 17.08
C ASN A 145 -4.05 37.36 15.53
N ALA A 146 -4.19 38.53 14.87
CA ALA A 146 -4.28 38.65 13.43
C ALA A 146 -3.12 37.96 12.69
N GLU A 147 -1.88 38.07 13.19
CA GLU A 147 -0.70 37.43 12.60
C GLU A 147 -0.81 35.90 12.66
N ASN A 148 -1.11 35.34 13.82
CA ASN A 148 -1.26 33.89 14.01
C ASN A 148 -2.43 33.33 13.18
N LEU A 149 -3.58 34.04 13.15
CA LEU A 149 -4.75 33.66 12.36
C LEU A 149 -4.43 33.66 10.85
N GLN A 150 -3.63 34.64 10.37
CA GLN A 150 -3.19 34.69 8.99
C GLN A 150 -2.27 33.51 8.66
N ILE A 151 -1.31 33.19 9.54
CA ILE A 151 -0.41 32.02 9.33
C ILE A 151 -1.24 30.73 9.30
N ILE A 152 -2.25 30.58 10.15
CA ILE A 152 -3.15 29.40 10.13
C ILE A 152 -3.88 29.33 8.78
N LEU A 153 -4.40 30.44 8.28
CA LEU A 153 -5.12 30.51 7.00
C LEU A 153 -4.17 30.20 5.81
N ASP A 154 -2.95 30.74 5.82
CA ASP A 154 -1.94 30.51 4.79
C ASP A 154 -1.48 29.04 4.74
N ASN A 155 -1.61 28.32 5.86
CA ASN A 155 -1.34 26.87 5.96
C ASN A 155 -2.63 26.02 5.94
N ALA A 156 -3.72 26.54 5.38
CA ALA A 156 -5.00 25.84 5.35
C ALA A 156 -4.99 24.49 4.62
N ASP A 157 -3.99 24.25 3.75
CA ASP A 157 -3.74 22.96 3.11
C ASP A 157 -3.28 21.88 4.11
N GLN A 158 -2.76 22.26 5.30
CA GLN A 158 -2.37 21.35 6.37
C GLN A 158 -3.53 20.97 7.31
N LEU A 159 -4.67 21.63 7.20
CA LEU A 159 -5.83 21.39 8.08
C LEU A 159 -6.62 20.13 7.76
N VAL A 160 -6.30 19.42 6.67
CA VAL A 160 -6.92 18.13 6.34
C VAL A 160 -5.88 17.03 6.49
N LYS A 161 -6.26 15.95 7.19
CA LYS A 161 -5.38 14.78 7.41
C LYS A 161 -4.71 14.36 6.10
N LYS A 162 -3.39 14.20 6.12
CA LYS A 162 -2.62 13.69 4.98
C LYS A 162 -2.56 12.16 5.06
N SER A 163 -2.75 11.51 3.91
CA SER A 163 -2.58 10.09 3.73
C SER A 163 -1.25 9.84 3.02
N ILE A 164 -0.31 9.16 3.67
CA ILE A 164 1.03 8.91 3.13
C ILE A 164 1.13 7.45 2.72
N TRP A 165 1.47 7.22 1.45
CA TRP A 165 1.65 5.89 0.88
C TRP A 165 3.03 5.72 0.24
N CYS A 166 3.74 4.66 0.62
CA CYS A 166 4.97 4.22 -0.03
C CYS A 166 4.66 3.07 -0.97
N PHE A 167 4.92 3.23 -2.27
CA PHE A 167 4.70 2.20 -3.28
C PHE A 167 6.02 1.67 -3.81
N GLY A 168 6.13 0.35 -3.95
CA GLY A 168 7.30 -0.24 -4.60
C GLY A 168 7.16 -1.74 -4.85
N GLY A 169 8.12 -2.31 -5.56
CA GLY A 169 8.19 -3.73 -5.88
C GLY A 169 8.88 -4.55 -4.79
N ASP A 170 8.93 -5.86 -5.01
CA ASP A 170 9.57 -6.81 -4.11
C ASP A 170 11.09 -6.60 -4.01
N GLY A 171 11.77 -6.22 -5.08
CA GLY A 171 13.19 -5.90 -5.03
C GLY A 171 13.54 -4.78 -4.05
N TRP A 172 12.68 -3.77 -3.93
CA TRP A 172 12.77 -2.78 -2.89
C TRP A 172 12.48 -3.37 -1.51
N ALA A 173 11.27 -3.89 -1.32
CA ALA A 173 10.74 -4.22 0.00
C ALA A 173 11.39 -5.46 0.65
N TYR A 174 11.82 -6.43 -0.15
CA TYR A 174 12.40 -7.68 0.37
C TYR A 174 13.93 -7.67 0.43
N ASP A 175 14.59 -6.84 -0.38
CA ASP A 175 16.04 -6.84 -0.58
C ASP A 175 16.68 -5.50 -0.27
N ILE A 176 16.87 -4.64 -1.28
CA ILE A 176 17.75 -3.47 -1.17
C ILE A 176 17.23 -2.42 -0.22
N GLY A 177 15.92 -2.16 -0.18
CA GLY A 177 15.29 -1.18 0.71
C GLY A 177 14.74 -1.79 2.01
N TYR A 178 14.98 -3.09 2.27
CA TYR A 178 14.38 -3.74 3.44
C TYR A 178 14.82 -3.13 4.77
N GLY A 179 16.08 -2.74 4.90
CA GLY A 179 16.57 -2.12 6.14
C GLY A 179 15.86 -0.81 6.48
N GLY A 180 15.64 0.04 5.48
CA GLY A 180 14.86 1.28 5.64
C GLY A 180 13.38 1.00 5.88
N LEU A 181 12.80 0.05 5.16
CA LEU A 181 11.41 -0.38 5.37
C LEU A 181 11.19 -0.88 6.80
N ASP A 182 12.06 -1.75 7.31
CA ASP A 182 12.01 -2.28 8.67
C ASP A 182 12.09 -1.16 9.70
N HIS A 183 13.04 -0.23 9.52
CA HIS A 183 13.19 0.94 10.38
C HIS A 183 11.94 1.81 10.39
N VAL A 184 11.36 2.13 9.23
CA VAL A 184 10.15 2.96 9.12
C VAL A 184 8.95 2.30 9.80
N LEU A 185 8.78 0.99 9.63
CA LEU A 185 7.75 0.23 10.34
C LEU A 185 7.95 0.27 11.86
N ALA A 186 9.22 0.22 12.31
CA ALA A 186 9.56 0.30 13.73
C ALA A 186 9.29 1.66 14.37
N MET A 187 9.21 2.73 13.58
CA MET A 187 8.96 4.09 14.11
C MET A 187 7.52 4.33 14.55
N GLY A 188 6.57 3.48 14.18
CA GLY A 188 5.18 3.57 14.63
C GLY A 188 4.36 4.72 14.04
N GLU A 189 4.88 5.43 13.03
CA GLU A 189 4.18 6.53 12.37
C GLU A 189 3.09 6.04 11.41
N ASP A 190 2.06 6.87 11.21
CA ASP A 190 0.95 6.61 10.27
C ASP A 190 1.43 6.72 8.82
N VAL A 191 2.07 5.65 8.34
CA VAL A 191 2.57 5.49 6.96
C VAL A 191 2.06 4.18 6.39
N ASN A 192 1.42 4.25 5.24
CA ASN A 192 0.92 3.09 4.52
C ASN A 192 1.94 2.61 3.49
N ILE A 193 2.21 1.32 3.44
CA ILE A 193 3.17 0.70 2.55
C ILE A 193 2.46 -0.31 1.66
N LEU A 194 2.55 -0.13 0.34
CA LEU A 194 2.03 -1.08 -0.65
C LEU A 194 3.19 -1.71 -1.42
N VAL A 195 3.39 -3.00 -1.18
CA VAL A 195 4.38 -3.80 -1.91
C VAL A 195 3.70 -4.54 -3.04
N MET A 196 4.12 -4.27 -4.27
CA MET A 196 3.69 -5.00 -5.46
C MET A 196 4.67 -6.15 -5.71
N ASP A 197 4.30 -7.31 -5.19
CA ASP A 197 5.13 -8.50 -5.19
C ASP A 197 5.03 -9.22 -6.55
N THR A 198 6.02 -8.96 -7.40
CA THR A 198 6.19 -9.61 -8.70
C THR A 198 7.13 -10.83 -8.63
N GLU A 199 7.64 -11.15 -7.44
CA GLU A 199 8.53 -12.27 -7.16
C GLU A 199 9.89 -12.26 -7.90
N VAL A 200 10.23 -11.12 -8.53
CA VAL A 200 11.50 -10.88 -9.22
C VAL A 200 11.78 -9.38 -9.27
N TYR A 201 13.05 -8.99 -9.46
CA TYR A 201 13.40 -7.65 -9.92
C TYR A 201 12.89 -7.45 -11.35
N SER A 202 11.65 -6.99 -11.48
CA SER A 202 10.94 -6.97 -12.76
C SER A 202 11.53 -5.98 -13.76
N ASN A 203 11.62 -4.70 -13.37
CA ASN A 203 12.03 -3.62 -14.28
C ASN A 203 13.51 -3.67 -14.66
N THR A 204 14.38 -4.20 -13.81
CA THR A 204 15.82 -4.34 -14.07
C THR A 204 16.17 -5.55 -14.93
N GLY A 205 15.20 -6.44 -15.18
CA GLY A 205 15.32 -7.52 -16.15
C GLY A 205 15.21 -8.94 -15.60
N GLY A 206 14.49 -9.18 -14.50
CA GLY A 206 14.12 -10.52 -14.05
C GLY A 206 15.16 -11.23 -13.18
N GLN A 207 15.87 -10.49 -12.32
CA GLN A 207 16.78 -11.06 -11.32
C GLN A 207 15.98 -11.68 -10.17
N ALA A 208 16.51 -12.75 -9.58
CA ALA A 208 15.94 -13.34 -8.38
C ALA A 208 16.00 -12.35 -7.21
N SER A 209 14.89 -12.21 -6.48
CA SER A 209 14.79 -11.48 -5.23
C SER A 209 14.61 -12.45 -4.05
N LYS A 210 14.58 -11.93 -2.82
CA LYS A 210 14.16 -12.74 -1.65
C LYS A 210 12.66 -13.06 -1.66
N ALA A 211 11.88 -12.38 -2.51
CA ALA A 211 10.48 -12.71 -2.78
C ALA A 211 10.32 -13.84 -3.81
N THR A 212 11.35 -14.19 -4.57
CA THR A 212 11.31 -15.32 -5.51
C THR A 212 11.13 -16.62 -4.73
N PRO A 213 10.08 -17.42 -5.01
CA PRO A 213 9.84 -18.68 -4.32
C PRO A 213 10.86 -19.77 -4.71
N THR A 214 10.76 -20.93 -4.07
CA THR A 214 11.56 -22.11 -4.43
C THR A 214 11.14 -22.63 -5.80
N GLY A 215 12.10 -22.88 -6.69
CA GLY A 215 11.90 -23.59 -7.95
C GLY A 215 12.12 -22.79 -9.23
N PRO A 216 11.55 -21.57 -9.42
CA PRO A 216 11.62 -20.93 -10.73
C PRO A 216 13.04 -20.48 -11.11
N ILE A 217 13.31 -20.46 -12.42
CA ILE A 217 14.49 -19.82 -12.98
C ILE A 217 14.31 -18.30 -12.96
N ALA A 218 15.37 -17.60 -12.60
CA ALA A 218 15.51 -16.16 -12.74
C ALA A 218 16.98 -15.84 -13.03
N LYS A 219 17.29 -14.59 -13.41
CA LYS A 219 18.70 -14.16 -13.45
C LYS A 219 19.32 -14.31 -12.06
N PHE A 220 20.55 -14.79 -11.98
CA PHE A 220 21.27 -15.23 -10.78
C PHE A 220 20.70 -16.48 -10.09
N ALA A 221 19.69 -17.13 -10.69
CA ALA A 221 19.15 -18.43 -10.28
C ALA A 221 18.88 -19.31 -11.51
N ALA A 222 19.86 -19.47 -12.39
CA ALA A 222 19.72 -20.22 -13.65
C ALA A 222 19.41 -21.72 -13.43
N GLY A 223 19.87 -22.31 -12.33
CA GLY A 223 19.54 -23.68 -11.93
C GLY A 223 18.32 -23.78 -10.99
N GLY A 224 17.41 -22.79 -11.03
CA GLY A 224 16.26 -22.68 -10.14
C GLY A 224 16.62 -22.09 -8.77
N LYS A 225 15.68 -21.33 -8.19
CA LYS A 225 15.83 -20.77 -6.86
C LYS A 225 15.76 -21.88 -5.81
N ARG A 226 16.79 -22.00 -5.00
CA ARG A 226 16.93 -23.09 -4.01
C ARG A 226 16.49 -22.73 -2.62
N THR A 227 16.25 -21.45 -2.33
CA THR A 227 15.87 -20.95 -1.01
C THR A 227 14.42 -20.52 -0.99
N LYS A 228 13.76 -20.73 0.15
CA LYS A 228 12.38 -20.33 0.40
C LYS A 228 12.21 -18.80 0.24
N LYS A 229 11.03 -18.39 -0.21
CA LYS A 229 10.60 -16.99 -0.19
C LYS A 229 10.62 -16.42 1.23
N LYS A 230 11.20 -15.23 1.38
CA LYS A 230 11.13 -14.47 2.64
C LYS A 230 9.67 -14.15 2.95
N ASP A 231 9.23 -14.39 4.16
CA ASP A 231 7.88 -14.04 4.59
C ASP A 231 7.86 -12.66 5.24
N LEU A 232 7.77 -11.64 4.39
CA LEU A 232 7.79 -10.23 4.81
C LEU A 232 6.63 -9.91 5.75
N GLY A 233 5.44 -10.44 5.46
CA GLY A 233 4.26 -10.22 6.29
C GLY A 233 4.42 -10.85 7.68
N ALA A 234 4.93 -12.09 7.76
CA ALA A 234 5.18 -12.74 9.04
C ALA A 234 6.20 -11.98 9.89
N ILE A 235 7.25 -11.42 9.26
CA ILE A 235 8.24 -10.59 9.94
C ILE A 235 7.58 -9.32 10.49
N ALA A 236 6.81 -8.61 9.69
CA ALA A 236 6.12 -7.38 10.12
C ALA A 236 5.12 -7.65 11.26
N MET A 237 4.39 -8.77 11.22
CA MET A 237 3.48 -9.17 12.31
C MET A 237 4.17 -9.37 13.65
N THR A 238 5.50 -9.64 13.70
CA THR A 238 6.23 -9.80 14.95
C THR A 238 6.34 -8.53 15.77
N TYR A 239 6.17 -7.37 15.17
CA TYR A 239 6.11 -6.09 15.88
C TYR A 239 4.84 -5.94 16.74
N GLY A 240 3.76 -6.64 16.41
CA GLY A 240 2.51 -6.64 17.16
C GLY A 240 1.61 -5.42 16.97
N TYR A 241 2.14 -4.27 16.52
CA TYR A 241 1.42 -3.01 16.30
C TYR A 241 1.36 -2.57 14.83
N ILE A 242 1.84 -3.36 13.88
CA ILE A 242 1.80 -3.05 12.45
C ILE A 242 0.56 -3.72 11.84
N TYR A 243 -0.28 -2.97 11.13
CA TYR A 243 -1.32 -3.58 10.31
C TYR A 243 -0.68 -4.29 9.11
N VAL A 244 -1.02 -5.56 8.88
CA VAL A 244 -0.45 -6.34 7.78
C VAL A 244 -1.55 -7.02 6.97
N ALA A 245 -1.50 -6.90 5.64
CA ALA A 245 -2.42 -7.61 4.76
C ALA A 245 -1.70 -8.23 3.56
N SER A 246 -2.16 -9.41 3.17
CA SER A 246 -1.83 -10.06 1.89
C SER A 246 -3.07 -10.04 1.00
N ILE A 247 -2.96 -9.44 -0.18
CA ILE A 247 -4.08 -9.22 -1.09
C ILE A 247 -3.79 -9.76 -2.49
N CYS A 248 -4.85 -10.05 -3.22
CA CYS A 248 -4.80 -10.36 -4.66
C CYS A 248 -6.10 -9.88 -5.31
N ILE A 249 -6.05 -8.76 -6.01
CA ILE A 249 -7.22 -8.13 -6.64
C ILE A 249 -7.88 -9.08 -7.64
N GLY A 250 -7.08 -9.83 -8.41
CA GLY A 250 -7.60 -10.80 -9.39
C GLY A 250 -8.38 -11.95 -8.77
N ALA A 251 -8.11 -12.27 -7.50
CA ALA A 251 -8.80 -13.35 -6.78
C ALA A 251 -10.00 -12.85 -5.96
N ASN A 252 -9.81 -11.77 -5.19
CA ASN A 252 -10.84 -11.23 -4.31
C ASN A 252 -10.77 -9.70 -4.22
N PRO A 253 -11.42 -8.96 -5.14
CA PRO A 253 -11.44 -7.50 -5.12
C PRO A 253 -12.03 -6.92 -3.84
N ALA A 254 -13.05 -7.56 -3.27
CA ALA A 254 -13.70 -7.08 -2.06
C ALA A 254 -12.76 -7.15 -0.84
N GLN A 255 -11.98 -8.22 -0.71
CA GLN A 255 -10.96 -8.37 0.34
C GLN A 255 -9.87 -7.31 0.15
N ALA A 256 -9.39 -7.10 -1.08
CA ALA A 256 -8.37 -6.12 -1.36
C ALA A 256 -8.80 -4.70 -1.01
N ILE A 257 -10.03 -4.30 -1.38
CA ILE A 257 -10.60 -2.99 -1.03
C ILE A 257 -10.72 -2.85 0.49
N ARG A 258 -11.20 -3.88 1.18
CA ARG A 258 -11.32 -3.87 2.64
C ARG A 258 -9.95 -3.71 3.31
N ALA A 259 -8.95 -4.48 2.89
CA ALA A 259 -7.61 -4.42 3.44
C ALA A 259 -6.97 -3.02 3.26
N LEU A 260 -7.15 -2.39 2.09
CA LEU A 260 -6.66 -1.04 1.84
C LEU A 260 -7.40 0.01 2.67
N ALA A 261 -8.72 -0.14 2.85
CA ALA A 261 -9.51 0.75 3.68
C ALA A 261 -9.15 0.62 5.18
N GLU A 262 -8.91 -0.60 5.66
CA GLU A 262 -8.45 -0.86 7.02
C GLU A 262 -7.04 -0.29 7.25
N ALA A 263 -6.12 -0.44 6.27
CA ALA A 263 -4.78 0.13 6.32
C ALA A 263 -4.82 1.67 6.42
N GLU A 264 -5.65 2.33 5.61
CA GLU A 264 -5.82 3.78 5.62
C GLU A 264 -6.43 4.30 6.93
N ALA A 265 -7.33 3.53 7.52
CA ALA A 265 -7.98 3.89 8.78
C ALA A 265 -7.13 3.59 10.01
N TYR A 266 -6.12 2.73 9.89
CA TYR A 266 -5.27 2.33 11.01
C TYR A 266 -4.35 3.48 11.46
N PRO A 267 -4.33 3.85 12.75
CA PRO A 267 -3.56 5.01 13.22
C PRO A 267 -2.09 4.67 13.50
N GLY A 268 -1.44 3.93 12.61
CA GLY A 268 -0.06 3.48 12.71
C GLY A 268 0.46 2.94 11.38
N PRO A 269 1.64 2.32 11.37
CA PRO A 269 2.21 1.78 10.14
C PRO A 269 1.41 0.60 9.60
N SER A 270 1.21 0.59 8.28
CA SER A 270 0.49 -0.46 7.58
C SER A 270 1.35 -1.04 6.45
N LEU A 271 1.33 -2.37 6.32
CA LEU A 271 2.01 -3.10 5.24
C LEU A 271 1.01 -3.95 4.46
N VAL A 272 0.75 -3.58 3.23
CA VAL A 272 -0.10 -4.34 2.31
C VAL A 272 0.77 -4.97 1.22
N ILE A 273 0.72 -6.30 1.09
CA ILE A 273 1.50 -7.06 0.12
C ILE A 273 0.54 -7.59 -0.95
N ALA A 274 0.69 -7.10 -2.17
CA ALA A 274 -0.19 -7.42 -3.28
C ALA A 274 0.50 -8.35 -4.29
N TYR A 275 -0.11 -9.50 -4.59
CA TYR A 275 0.37 -10.36 -5.68
C TYR A 275 0.20 -9.68 -7.03
N ALA A 276 1.29 -9.54 -7.77
CA ALA A 276 1.35 -8.86 -9.05
C ALA A 276 1.98 -9.74 -10.13
N PRO A 277 1.19 -10.51 -10.91
CA PRO A 277 1.73 -11.30 -12.02
C PRO A 277 2.54 -10.44 -12.99
N CYS A 278 3.72 -10.91 -13.37
CA CYS A 278 4.70 -10.19 -14.16
C CYS A 278 4.98 -10.90 -15.50
N ILE A 279 5.41 -10.14 -16.49
CA ILE A 279 5.88 -10.70 -17.78
C ILE A 279 7.04 -11.69 -17.60
N ASN A 280 7.86 -11.49 -16.55
CA ASN A 280 8.98 -12.41 -16.23
C ASN A 280 8.53 -13.78 -15.73
N HIS A 281 7.25 -13.96 -15.34
CA HIS A 281 6.70 -15.30 -15.09
C HIS A 281 6.54 -16.10 -16.37
N GLY A 282 6.49 -15.42 -17.54
CA GLY A 282 6.30 -16.05 -18.83
C GLY A 282 4.89 -16.57 -19.05
N ILE A 283 3.90 -15.83 -18.55
CA ILE A 283 2.48 -16.08 -18.77
C ILE A 283 1.93 -15.23 -19.91
N ASN A 284 0.78 -15.62 -20.44
CA ASN A 284 0.01 -14.72 -21.29
C ASN A 284 -0.63 -13.61 -20.44
N MET A 285 -0.12 -12.39 -20.54
CA MET A 285 -0.56 -11.27 -19.71
C MET A 285 -2.04 -10.89 -19.90
N SER A 286 -2.68 -11.27 -21.01
CA SER A 286 -4.14 -11.10 -21.16
C SER A 286 -4.96 -11.98 -20.20
N ARG A 287 -4.31 -12.99 -19.60
CA ARG A 287 -4.90 -13.91 -18.61
C ARG A 287 -4.40 -13.66 -17.19
N SER A 288 -3.66 -12.59 -16.95
CA SER A 288 -3.04 -12.29 -15.65
C SER A 288 -4.02 -12.29 -14.48
N ILE A 289 -5.27 -11.82 -14.69
CA ILE A 289 -6.33 -11.87 -13.67
C ILE A 289 -6.72 -13.31 -13.32
N ALA A 290 -6.87 -14.17 -14.33
CA ALA A 290 -7.20 -15.57 -14.11
C ALA A 290 -6.04 -16.31 -13.42
N GLU A 291 -4.81 -15.99 -13.78
CA GLU A 291 -3.60 -16.52 -13.17
C GLU A 291 -3.47 -16.10 -11.70
N ALA A 292 -3.70 -14.83 -11.40
CA ALA A 292 -3.74 -14.31 -10.04
C ALA A 292 -4.82 -15.01 -9.18
N LYS A 293 -6.01 -15.23 -9.75
CA LYS A 293 -7.07 -15.98 -9.10
C LYS A 293 -6.64 -17.43 -8.82
N ARG A 294 -6.05 -18.09 -9.81
CA ARG A 294 -5.59 -19.47 -9.67
C ARG A 294 -4.50 -19.62 -8.61
N ALA A 295 -3.57 -18.67 -8.51
CA ALA A 295 -2.55 -18.64 -7.45
C ALA A 295 -3.16 -18.71 -6.05
N VAL A 296 -4.27 -17.99 -5.82
CA VAL A 296 -4.98 -18.03 -4.53
C VAL A 296 -5.73 -19.34 -4.35
N GLU A 297 -6.43 -19.82 -5.39
CA GLU A 297 -7.23 -21.04 -5.34
C GLU A 297 -6.40 -22.28 -4.99
N VAL A 298 -5.16 -22.39 -5.51
CA VAL A 298 -4.28 -23.54 -5.24
C VAL A 298 -3.40 -23.36 -3.98
N GLY A 299 -3.59 -22.26 -3.24
CA GLY A 299 -2.82 -21.99 -2.03
C GLY A 299 -1.39 -21.51 -2.26
N TYR A 300 -1.05 -21.11 -3.48
CA TYR A 300 0.25 -20.49 -3.78
C TYR A 300 0.37 -19.11 -3.15
N TRP A 301 -0.71 -18.33 -3.17
CA TRP A 301 -0.79 -16.98 -2.56
C TRP A 301 -1.95 -16.90 -1.56
N PRO A 302 -1.71 -16.98 -0.24
CA PRO A 302 -2.75 -16.86 0.76
C PRO A 302 -3.16 -15.41 0.98
N LEU A 303 -4.47 -15.16 1.14
CA LEU A 303 -5.04 -13.87 1.52
C LEU A 303 -5.27 -13.84 3.03
N TYR A 304 -4.81 -12.79 3.70
CA TYR A 304 -5.01 -12.60 5.13
C TYR A 304 -4.94 -11.12 5.51
N ARG A 305 -5.43 -10.81 6.70
CA ARG A 305 -5.27 -9.53 7.39
C ARG A 305 -4.86 -9.75 8.83
N PHE A 306 -3.96 -8.91 9.32
CA PHE A 306 -3.59 -8.82 10.72
C PHE A 306 -3.84 -7.37 11.15
N ASN A 307 -4.86 -7.17 11.99
CA ASN A 307 -5.24 -5.87 12.50
C ASN A 307 -5.00 -5.80 14.02
N PRO A 308 -3.92 -5.15 14.47
CA PRO A 308 -3.60 -5.09 15.90
C PRO A 308 -4.70 -4.44 16.77
N ALA A 309 -5.50 -3.53 16.22
CA ALA A 309 -6.59 -2.89 16.97
C ALA A 309 -7.64 -3.88 17.49
N LEU A 310 -7.79 -5.04 16.86
CA LEU A 310 -8.69 -6.08 17.33
C LEU A 310 -8.26 -6.70 18.67
N THR A 311 -6.96 -6.65 18.99
CA THR A 311 -6.44 -7.14 20.27
C THR A 311 -6.99 -6.32 21.43
N ASP A 312 -7.15 -5.01 21.27
CA ASP A 312 -7.73 -4.13 22.29
C ASP A 312 -9.22 -4.44 22.54
N GLU A 313 -9.88 -5.05 21.54
CA GLU A 313 -11.26 -5.52 21.64
C GLU A 313 -11.37 -6.97 22.17
N GLY A 314 -10.25 -7.60 22.54
CA GLY A 314 -10.20 -9.00 22.98
C GLY A 314 -10.48 -10.00 21.86
N LYS A 315 -10.24 -9.62 20.60
CA LYS A 315 -10.43 -10.44 19.40
C LYS A 315 -9.09 -10.85 18.82
N ASN A 316 -9.08 -11.99 18.10
CA ASN A 316 -7.91 -12.41 17.34
C ASN A 316 -7.57 -11.36 16.29
N PRO A 317 -6.35 -10.76 16.29
CA PRO A 317 -5.95 -9.81 15.27
C PRO A 317 -5.77 -10.44 13.88
N PHE A 318 -5.59 -11.76 13.77
CA PHE A 318 -5.33 -12.45 12.52
C PHE A 318 -6.60 -13.04 11.90
N THR A 319 -6.88 -12.66 10.66
CA THR A 319 -7.97 -13.20 9.84
C THR A 319 -7.40 -13.84 8.58
N LEU A 320 -7.64 -15.14 8.38
CA LEU A 320 -7.34 -15.83 7.13
C LEU A 320 -8.53 -15.64 6.16
N ASP A 321 -8.34 -14.86 5.12
CA ASP A 321 -9.38 -14.56 4.12
C ASP A 321 -9.44 -15.58 2.97
N SER A 322 -8.41 -16.39 2.80
CA SER A 322 -8.39 -17.49 1.83
C SER A 322 -9.30 -18.65 2.27
N ARG A 323 -9.92 -19.29 1.29
CA ARG A 323 -10.56 -20.59 1.47
C ARG A 323 -9.50 -21.69 1.49
N ALA A 324 -9.91 -22.91 1.90
CA ALA A 324 -9.06 -24.10 1.80
C ALA A 324 -8.55 -24.28 0.35
N PRO A 325 -7.25 -24.56 0.16
CA PRO A 325 -6.68 -24.73 -1.17
C PRO A 325 -7.35 -25.85 -1.98
N GLN A 326 -7.51 -25.61 -3.27
CA GLN A 326 -7.92 -26.64 -4.23
C GLN A 326 -6.69 -27.41 -4.72
N GLU A 327 -6.92 -28.55 -5.33
CA GLU A 327 -5.88 -29.30 -6.04
C GLU A 327 -5.36 -28.54 -7.26
N GLY A 328 -4.16 -28.88 -7.76
CA GLY A 328 -3.56 -28.34 -8.96
C GLY A 328 -2.46 -27.32 -8.74
N TYR A 329 -1.80 -27.33 -7.57
CA TYR A 329 -0.61 -26.48 -7.32
C TYR A 329 0.47 -26.70 -8.40
N ARG A 330 0.75 -27.99 -8.72
CA ARG A 330 1.72 -28.36 -9.72
C ARG A 330 1.34 -27.84 -11.12
N ASP A 331 0.08 -27.95 -11.51
CA ASP A 331 -0.41 -27.48 -12.79
C ASP A 331 -0.30 -25.94 -12.89
N PHE A 332 -0.56 -25.25 -11.77
CA PHE A 332 -0.41 -23.80 -11.68
C PHE A 332 1.04 -23.37 -11.96
N ILE A 333 2.02 -23.91 -11.23
CA ILE A 333 3.42 -23.51 -11.42
C ILE A 333 3.93 -23.93 -12.81
N MET A 334 3.48 -25.07 -13.35
CA MET A 334 3.81 -25.50 -14.70
C MET A 334 3.13 -24.66 -15.78
N GLY A 335 2.15 -23.85 -15.45
CA GLY A 335 1.57 -22.80 -16.28
C GLY A 335 2.58 -21.68 -16.63
N GLU A 336 3.57 -21.45 -15.80
CA GLU A 336 4.56 -20.39 -15.95
C GLU A 336 5.85 -20.89 -16.64
N VAL A 337 6.39 -20.09 -17.59
CA VAL A 337 7.62 -20.46 -18.33
C VAL A 337 8.81 -20.60 -17.39
N ARG A 338 8.92 -19.78 -16.36
CA ARG A 338 10.06 -19.82 -15.42
C ARG A 338 10.20 -21.15 -14.67
N TYR A 339 9.12 -21.91 -14.47
CA TYR A 339 9.16 -23.26 -13.90
C TYR A 339 9.35 -24.31 -14.99
N ARG A 340 8.62 -24.22 -16.12
CA ARG A 340 8.78 -25.16 -17.25
C ARG A 340 10.19 -25.19 -17.78
N SER A 341 10.86 -24.04 -17.83
CA SER A 341 12.25 -23.96 -18.30
C SER A 341 13.21 -24.71 -17.39
N LEU A 342 13.00 -24.70 -16.07
CA LEU A 342 13.78 -25.52 -15.15
C LEU A 342 13.55 -27.02 -15.41
N TYR A 343 12.26 -27.40 -15.53
CA TYR A 343 11.91 -28.80 -15.80
C TYR A 343 12.50 -29.32 -17.10
N ALA A 344 12.48 -28.50 -18.16
CA ALA A 344 13.06 -28.87 -19.45
C ALA A 344 14.60 -29.03 -19.42
N ALA A 345 15.28 -28.19 -18.62
CA ALA A 345 16.73 -28.20 -18.52
C ALA A 345 17.27 -29.24 -17.50
N HIS A 346 16.58 -29.40 -16.37
CA HIS A 346 17.00 -30.21 -15.23
C HIS A 346 15.82 -30.90 -14.57
N PRO A 347 15.24 -31.98 -15.17
CA PRO A 347 13.99 -32.60 -14.71
C PRO A 347 14.05 -33.09 -13.26
N GLU A 348 15.11 -33.80 -12.87
CA GLU A 348 15.25 -34.36 -11.52
C GLU A 348 15.32 -33.27 -10.45
N LEU A 349 16.13 -32.24 -10.70
CA LEU A 349 16.23 -31.08 -9.82
C LEU A 349 14.91 -30.29 -9.75
N ALA A 350 14.21 -30.18 -10.86
CA ALA A 350 12.90 -29.50 -10.93
C ALA A 350 11.89 -30.24 -10.07
N GLU A 351 11.83 -31.58 -10.13
CA GLU A 351 10.93 -32.39 -9.30
C GLU A 351 11.21 -32.23 -7.79
N GLU A 352 12.47 -32.21 -7.41
CA GLU A 352 12.88 -31.96 -6.01
C GLU A 352 12.39 -30.57 -5.54
N LEU A 353 12.72 -29.53 -6.32
CA LEU A 353 12.40 -28.14 -5.95
C LEU A 353 10.89 -27.87 -5.98
N PHE A 354 10.15 -28.43 -6.93
CA PHE A 354 8.71 -28.23 -7.02
C PHE A 354 7.95 -28.95 -5.90
N THR A 355 8.39 -30.14 -5.55
CA THR A 355 7.84 -30.87 -4.39
C THR A 355 8.08 -30.09 -3.11
N ARG A 356 9.25 -29.51 -2.94
CA ARG A 356 9.60 -28.67 -1.82
C ARG A 356 8.77 -27.38 -1.82
N SER A 357 8.59 -26.72 -2.95
CA SER A 357 7.79 -25.51 -3.11
C SER A 357 6.32 -25.74 -2.71
N GLU A 358 5.73 -26.85 -3.15
CA GLU A 358 4.37 -27.24 -2.78
C GLU A 358 4.24 -27.50 -1.27
N LYS A 359 5.23 -28.18 -0.69
CA LYS A 359 5.27 -28.41 0.75
C LYS A 359 5.37 -27.08 1.53
N GLU A 360 6.25 -26.16 1.09
CA GLU A 360 6.42 -24.83 1.70
C GLU A 360 5.12 -24.02 1.66
N ALA A 361 4.33 -24.12 0.59
CA ALA A 361 3.01 -23.49 0.49
C ALA A 361 1.99 -24.09 1.44
N LYS A 362 1.93 -25.44 1.54
CA LYS A 362 1.05 -26.16 2.48
C LYS A 362 1.40 -25.82 3.93
N ASP A 363 2.67 -25.85 4.29
CA ASP A 363 3.16 -25.53 5.64
C ASP A 363 2.82 -24.08 6.03
N LYS A 364 2.91 -23.14 5.06
CA LYS A 364 2.56 -21.73 5.27
C LYS A 364 1.07 -21.56 5.57
N ILE A 365 0.21 -22.22 4.80
CA ILE A 365 -1.25 -22.16 5.01
C ILE A 365 -1.63 -22.76 6.34
N ALA A 366 -1.09 -23.95 6.68
CA ALA A 366 -1.33 -24.59 7.97
C ALA A 366 -0.93 -23.68 9.14
N GLY A 367 0.20 -22.96 9.03
CA GLY A 367 0.61 -21.96 10.01
C GLY A 367 -0.37 -20.79 10.14
N TYR A 368 -0.97 -20.33 9.05
CA TYR A 368 -1.97 -19.25 9.07
C TYR A 368 -3.33 -19.74 9.59
N GLU A 369 -3.73 -20.97 9.26
CA GLU A 369 -4.92 -21.60 9.85
C GLU A 369 -4.80 -21.75 11.37
N ALA A 370 -3.60 -22.12 11.85
CA ALA A 370 -3.35 -22.21 13.28
C ALA A 370 -3.44 -20.84 13.97
N ARG A 371 -2.88 -19.77 13.35
CA ARG A 371 -3.01 -18.39 13.86
C ARG A 371 -4.46 -17.91 13.91
N ALA A 372 -5.26 -18.23 12.88
CA ALA A 372 -6.65 -17.81 12.79
C ALA A 372 -7.56 -18.51 13.84
N LYS A 373 -7.08 -19.57 14.47
CA LYS A 373 -7.79 -20.34 15.52
C LYS A 373 -7.31 -20.02 16.95
N GLN A 374 -6.33 -19.13 17.10
CA GLN A 374 -5.90 -18.65 18.42
C GLN A 374 -6.98 -17.73 18.97
N ASP A 375 -7.47 -18.03 20.18
CA ASP A 375 -8.44 -17.21 20.92
C ASP A 375 -7.74 -16.01 21.57
#